data_45074d9d1c177027919927f244631644
#
_entry.id   45074d9d1c177027919927f244631644
#
_cell.length_a   1.000
_cell.length_b   1.000
_cell.length_c   1.000
_cell.angle_alpha   90.00
_cell.angle_beta   90.00
_cell.angle_gamma   90.00
#
_symmetry.space_group_name_H-M   'P 1'
#
loop_
_entity.id
_entity.type
_entity.pdbx_description
1 polymer ?
#
loop_
_entity_poly.entity_id
_entity_poly.type
_entity_poly.pdbx_seq_one_letter_code
_entity_poly.pdbx_strand_id
1 'polypeptide(L)'
;MQSSPTSWRSALRAAFPHTVPILAGFLVLGATYGMLMQAIGYGPLWSGLFSAIAFGGSTQYAAVPLLAAGFDPLEVFLLSLTISARHLFYSVSMLKKYDDLGWKRWMLYYTLCDETFSVVSTVEPPEGVDTGKFYLSISLLDWSYWIMASMLGGVLGGVLPFDISGMDFALTALFVVLFLEQLRQKQRRLPGAIGIACAVVALQVCGPDNLVIPSMVLIFASLLIGRKELCA
;
A
#
# COMPACT_ATOMS: atom_id res chain seq x y z
N MET A 1 -17.57 33.62 -2.02
CA MET A 1 -17.77 33.40 -0.58
C MET A 1 -16.47 32.80 -0.03
N GLN A 2 -15.67 33.58 0.70
CA GLN A 2 -14.48 33.08 1.36
C GLN A 2 -14.94 32.21 2.53
N SER A 3 -14.80 30.89 2.38
CA SER A 3 -15.01 29.97 3.49
C SER A 3 -14.01 30.30 4.58
N SER A 4 -14.49 30.55 5.80
CA SER A 4 -13.66 30.68 6.99
C SER A 4 -12.64 29.51 7.03
N PRO A 5 -11.37 29.76 7.47
CA PRO A 5 -10.34 28.72 7.45
C PRO A 5 -10.79 27.55 8.35
N THR A 6 -11.25 26.49 7.73
CA THR A 6 -11.67 25.27 8.44
C THR A 6 -10.56 24.81 9.39
N SER A 7 -10.92 24.60 10.64
CA SER A 7 -9.98 24.11 11.66
C SER A 7 -9.42 22.73 11.26
N TRP A 8 -8.15 22.48 11.53
CA TRP A 8 -7.56 21.14 11.41
C TRP A 8 -8.33 20.07 12.20
N ARG A 9 -8.89 20.46 13.34
CA ARG A 9 -9.70 19.55 14.17
C ARG A 9 -10.97 19.08 13.47
N SER A 10 -11.65 19.96 12.72
CA SER A 10 -12.86 19.57 11.97
C SER A 10 -12.53 18.66 10.80
N ALA A 11 -11.41 18.93 10.08
CA ALA A 11 -10.94 18.08 9.00
C ALA A 11 -10.55 16.67 9.50
N LEU A 12 -9.83 16.60 10.61
CA LEU A 12 -9.41 15.34 11.23
C LEU A 12 -10.61 14.52 11.75
N ARG A 13 -11.59 15.21 12.37
CA ARG A 13 -12.82 14.57 12.82
C ARG A 13 -13.68 14.04 11.68
N ALA A 14 -13.70 14.75 10.55
CA ALA A 14 -14.40 14.30 9.34
C ALA A 14 -13.67 13.12 8.65
N ALA A 15 -12.34 13.13 8.65
CA ALA A 15 -11.51 12.08 8.04
C ALA A 15 -11.54 10.76 8.82
N PHE A 16 -11.52 10.81 10.14
CA PHE A 16 -11.35 9.65 11.03
C PHE A 16 -12.30 8.48 10.75
N PRO A 17 -13.62 8.65 10.56
CA PRO A 17 -14.51 7.52 10.28
C PRO A 17 -14.15 6.74 9.02
N HIS A 18 -13.57 7.40 8.02
CA HIS A 18 -13.17 6.78 6.76
C HIS A 18 -11.88 5.96 6.89
N THR A 19 -11.06 6.23 7.90
CA THR A 19 -9.79 5.53 8.16
C THR A 19 -9.91 4.38 9.16
N VAL A 20 -11.03 4.25 9.88
CA VAL A 20 -11.24 3.17 10.88
C VAL A 20 -11.08 1.76 10.28
N PRO A 21 -11.62 1.43 9.10
CA PRO A 21 -11.39 0.13 8.48
C PRO A 21 -9.91 -0.13 8.15
N ILE A 22 -9.19 0.92 7.72
CA ILE A 22 -7.75 0.85 7.44
C ILE A 22 -6.96 0.61 8.73
N LEU A 23 -7.32 1.33 9.81
CA LEU A 23 -6.70 1.13 11.12
C LEU A 23 -6.75 -0.34 11.56
N ALA A 24 -7.90 -1.01 11.42
CA ALA A 24 -8.04 -2.42 11.79
C ALA A 24 -7.11 -3.33 10.96
N GLY A 25 -7.03 -3.12 9.66
CA GLY A 25 -6.11 -3.84 8.77
C GLY A 25 -4.64 -3.57 9.10
N PHE A 26 -4.29 -2.30 9.28
CA PHE A 26 -2.92 -1.88 9.56
C PHE A 26 -2.42 -2.33 10.94
N LEU A 27 -3.31 -2.45 11.93
CA LEU A 27 -2.92 -3.02 13.23
C LEU A 27 -2.45 -4.46 13.09
N VAL A 28 -3.15 -5.28 12.33
CA VAL A 28 -2.76 -6.68 12.14
C VAL A 28 -1.51 -6.77 11.26
N LEU A 29 -1.54 -6.18 10.08
CA LEU A 29 -0.44 -6.27 9.11
C LEU A 29 0.82 -5.56 9.60
N GLY A 30 0.70 -4.34 10.12
CA GLY A 30 1.85 -3.61 10.65
C GLY A 30 2.48 -4.31 11.85
N ALA A 31 1.66 -4.87 12.77
CA ALA A 31 2.20 -5.65 13.88
C ALA A 31 2.91 -6.91 13.40
N THR A 32 2.36 -7.63 12.41
CA THR A 32 3.02 -8.79 11.80
C THR A 32 4.35 -8.40 11.16
N TYR A 33 4.39 -7.31 10.39
CA TYR A 33 5.63 -6.77 9.83
C TYR A 33 6.67 -6.44 10.92
N GLY A 34 6.26 -5.77 11.99
CA GLY A 34 7.14 -5.44 13.11
C GLY A 34 7.71 -6.68 13.78
N MET A 35 6.90 -7.73 13.96
CA MET A 35 7.36 -9.02 14.51
C MET A 35 8.39 -9.70 13.59
N LEU A 36 8.17 -9.69 12.28
CA LEU A 36 9.14 -10.21 11.31
C LEU A 36 10.47 -9.45 11.35
N MET A 37 10.42 -8.13 11.43
CA MET A 37 11.63 -7.29 11.57
C MET A 37 12.38 -7.61 12.85
N GLN A 38 11.67 -7.77 13.96
CA GLN A 38 12.27 -8.18 15.25
C GLN A 38 12.95 -9.55 15.16
N ALA A 39 12.35 -10.50 14.45
CA ALA A 39 12.89 -11.85 14.28
C ALA A 39 14.24 -11.89 13.54
N ILE A 40 14.46 -10.94 12.63
CA ILE A 40 15.74 -10.79 11.91
C ILE A 40 16.71 -9.81 12.61
N GLY A 41 16.39 -9.39 13.86
CA GLY A 41 17.26 -8.55 14.69
C GLY A 41 17.04 -7.05 14.56
N TYR A 42 16.08 -6.60 13.76
CA TYR A 42 15.72 -5.19 13.67
C TYR A 42 14.60 -4.87 14.66
N GLY A 43 14.95 -4.14 15.72
CA GLY A 43 14.01 -3.79 16.80
C GLY A 43 12.89 -2.81 16.38
N PRO A 44 12.00 -2.47 17.33
CA PRO A 44 10.80 -1.66 17.05
C PRO A 44 11.11 -0.27 16.49
N LEU A 45 12.24 0.34 16.84
CA LEU A 45 12.66 1.63 16.31
C LEU A 45 12.99 1.54 14.82
N TRP A 46 13.65 0.48 14.40
CA TRP A 46 13.96 0.25 12.97
C TRP A 46 12.71 -0.04 12.18
N SER A 47 11.79 -0.86 12.72
CA SER A 47 10.49 -1.14 12.08
C SER A 47 9.69 0.16 11.88
N GLY A 48 9.63 1.01 12.90
CA GLY A 48 8.97 2.31 12.84
C GLY A 48 9.65 3.30 11.88
N LEU A 49 10.98 3.40 11.91
CA LEU A 49 11.73 4.28 11.00
C LEU A 49 11.55 3.87 9.54
N PHE A 50 11.65 2.58 9.25
CA PHE A 50 11.45 2.06 7.89
C PHE A 50 10.00 2.29 7.43
N SER A 51 9.01 2.10 8.31
CA SER A 51 7.61 2.42 8.04
C SER A 51 7.37 3.91 7.79
N ALA A 52 8.06 4.78 8.52
CA ALA A 52 7.93 6.22 8.33
C ALA A 52 8.53 6.70 7.01
N ILE A 53 9.64 6.12 6.58
CA ILE A 53 10.38 6.54 5.38
C ILE A 53 9.83 5.85 4.12
N ALA A 54 9.64 4.55 4.13
CA ALA A 54 9.23 3.81 2.93
C ALA A 54 7.72 3.81 2.70
N PHE A 55 6.92 3.78 3.74
CA PHE A 55 5.45 3.71 3.74
C PHE A 55 4.88 2.86 2.60
N GLY A 56 5.42 1.68 2.42
CA GLY A 56 5.03 0.74 1.38
C GLY A 56 4.93 -0.68 1.94
N GLY A 57 3.80 -1.03 2.56
CA GLY A 57 3.62 -2.30 3.28
C GLY A 57 4.14 -3.52 2.52
N SER A 58 3.69 -3.72 1.28
CA SER A 58 4.15 -4.85 0.45
C SER A 58 5.65 -4.83 0.15
N THR A 59 6.22 -3.66 -0.11
CA THR A 59 7.67 -3.49 -0.34
C THR A 59 8.46 -3.77 0.94
N GLN A 60 7.96 -3.32 2.09
CA GLN A 60 8.58 -3.57 3.39
C GLN A 60 8.59 -5.06 3.73
N TYR A 61 7.47 -5.77 3.54
CA TYR A 61 7.41 -7.23 3.71
C TYR A 61 8.38 -7.96 2.79
N ALA A 62 8.43 -7.58 1.52
CA ALA A 62 9.33 -8.20 0.55
C ALA A 62 10.81 -7.91 0.83
N ALA A 63 11.12 -6.80 1.51
CA ALA A 63 12.49 -6.47 1.91
C ALA A 63 12.99 -7.28 3.12
N VAL A 64 12.10 -7.84 3.96
CA VAL A 64 12.50 -8.58 5.17
C VAL A 64 13.46 -9.73 4.85
N PRO A 65 13.16 -10.68 3.94
CA PRO A 65 14.09 -11.75 3.61
C PRO A 65 15.41 -11.26 3.01
N LEU A 66 15.39 -10.16 2.22
CA LEU A 66 16.62 -9.58 1.67
C LEU A 66 17.50 -8.96 2.76
N LEU A 67 16.90 -8.33 3.75
CA LEU A 67 17.62 -7.80 4.92
C LEU A 67 18.23 -8.94 5.76
N ALA A 68 17.56 -10.09 5.84
CA ALA A 68 18.03 -11.27 6.57
C ALA A 68 19.17 -12.00 5.83
N ALA A 69 19.12 -12.07 4.51
CA ALA A 69 20.13 -12.75 3.68
C ALA A 69 21.43 -11.96 3.47
N GLY A 70 21.41 -10.66 3.75
CA GLY A 70 22.50 -9.74 3.47
C GLY A 70 22.06 -8.68 2.46
N PHE A 71 22.19 -7.43 2.84
CA PHE A 71 21.65 -6.29 2.10
C PHE A 71 22.36 -6.07 0.76
N ASP A 72 21.68 -6.36 -0.36
CA ASP A 72 22.07 -5.93 -1.71
C ASP A 72 21.22 -4.73 -2.14
N PRO A 73 21.82 -3.51 -2.24
CA PRO A 73 21.08 -2.31 -2.60
C PRO A 73 20.43 -2.37 -3.98
N LEU A 74 21.05 -3.06 -4.95
CA LEU A 74 20.53 -3.15 -6.31
C LEU A 74 19.31 -4.07 -6.37
N GLU A 75 19.37 -5.21 -5.70
CA GLU A 75 18.26 -6.17 -5.62
C GLU A 75 17.05 -5.52 -4.91
N VAL A 76 17.27 -4.88 -3.76
CA VAL A 76 16.22 -4.16 -3.03
C VAL A 76 15.63 -3.03 -3.87
N PHE A 77 16.44 -2.28 -4.61
CA PHE A 77 15.95 -1.22 -5.51
C PHE A 77 15.07 -1.78 -6.63
N LEU A 78 15.52 -2.82 -7.32
CA LEU A 78 14.77 -3.44 -8.42
C LEU A 78 13.45 -4.06 -7.92
N LEU A 79 13.49 -4.75 -6.79
CA LEU A 79 12.30 -5.32 -6.16
C LEU A 79 11.31 -4.22 -5.76
N SER A 80 11.80 -3.16 -5.10
CA SER A 80 10.98 -2.03 -4.68
C SER A 80 10.35 -1.32 -5.88
N LEU A 81 11.11 -1.08 -6.93
CA LEU A 81 10.60 -0.46 -8.16
C LEU A 81 9.49 -1.30 -8.79
N THR A 82 9.69 -2.62 -8.84
CA THR A 82 8.71 -3.55 -9.41
C THR A 82 7.41 -3.58 -8.61
N ILE A 83 7.49 -3.74 -7.29
CA ILE A 83 6.32 -3.80 -6.41
C ILE A 83 5.60 -2.46 -6.37
N SER A 84 6.35 -1.35 -6.30
CA SER A 84 5.82 0.00 -6.17
C SER A 84 5.40 0.64 -7.49
N ALA A 85 5.61 -0.01 -8.64
CA ALA A 85 5.21 0.52 -9.95
C ALA A 85 3.72 0.92 -10.01
N ARG A 86 2.84 0.23 -9.29
CA ARG A 86 1.41 0.56 -9.18
C ARG A 86 1.14 1.94 -8.59
N HIS A 87 2.01 2.46 -7.72
CA HIS A 87 1.86 3.79 -7.11
C HIS A 87 1.99 4.91 -8.14
N LEU A 88 2.69 4.68 -9.26
CA LEU A 88 2.72 5.61 -10.40
C LEU A 88 1.32 5.81 -10.98
N PHE A 89 0.56 4.73 -11.15
CA PHE A 89 -0.82 4.79 -11.67
C PHE A 89 -1.77 5.48 -10.70
N TYR A 90 -1.61 5.24 -9.39
CA TYR A 90 -2.39 5.94 -8.38
C TYR A 90 -2.10 7.44 -8.42
N SER A 91 -0.82 7.81 -8.47
CA SER A 91 -0.40 9.21 -8.55
C SER A 91 -0.96 9.92 -9.78
N VAL A 92 -0.90 9.27 -10.95
CA VAL A 92 -1.47 9.80 -12.19
C VAL A 92 -2.99 9.98 -12.08
N SER A 93 -3.69 9.03 -11.46
CA SER A 93 -5.14 9.12 -11.25
C SER A 93 -5.54 10.26 -10.34
N MET A 94 -4.67 10.64 -9.39
CA MET A 94 -4.91 11.71 -8.42
C MET A 94 -4.44 13.10 -8.88
N LEU A 95 -3.80 13.23 -10.05
CA LEU A 95 -3.26 14.52 -10.53
C LEU A 95 -4.31 15.63 -10.49
N LYS A 96 -5.48 15.41 -11.08
CA LYS A 96 -6.55 16.40 -11.09
C LYS A 96 -7.12 16.71 -9.70
N LYS A 97 -7.17 15.70 -8.82
CA LYS A 97 -7.75 15.83 -7.47
C LYS A 97 -6.82 16.59 -6.52
N TYR A 98 -5.53 16.54 -6.76
CA TYR A 98 -4.50 17.16 -5.91
C TYR A 98 -3.89 18.44 -6.47
N ASP A 99 -4.27 18.88 -7.69
CA ASP A 99 -3.61 19.98 -8.41
C ASP A 99 -3.65 21.30 -7.62
N ASP A 100 -4.80 21.66 -7.08
CA ASP A 100 -5.01 22.94 -6.39
C ASP A 100 -4.66 22.90 -4.89
N LEU A 101 -4.02 21.84 -4.38
CA LEU A 101 -3.77 21.67 -2.94
C LEU A 101 -2.42 22.25 -2.45
N GLY A 102 -1.71 22.96 -3.30
CA GLY A 102 -0.45 23.62 -2.98
C GLY A 102 0.62 22.65 -2.48
N TRP A 103 1.35 23.03 -1.41
CA TRP A 103 2.42 22.19 -0.85
C TRP A 103 1.92 20.85 -0.28
N LYS A 104 0.65 20.77 0.15
CA LYS A 104 0.06 19.55 0.72
C LYS A 104 0.08 18.38 -0.25
N ARG A 105 0.03 18.64 -1.58
CA ARG A 105 0.08 17.61 -2.62
C ARG A 105 1.30 16.71 -2.52
N TRP A 106 2.46 17.25 -2.13
CA TRP A 106 3.69 16.46 -2.02
C TRP A 106 3.60 15.40 -0.91
N MET A 107 3.04 15.79 0.22
CA MET A 107 2.79 14.84 1.32
C MET A 107 1.71 13.83 0.95
N LEU A 108 0.66 14.25 0.22
CA LEU A 108 -0.39 13.36 -0.27
C LEU A 108 0.15 12.30 -1.24
N TYR A 109 1.06 12.67 -2.16
CA TYR A 109 1.71 11.68 -3.03
C TYR A 109 2.65 10.76 -2.28
N TYR A 110 3.41 11.30 -1.32
CA TYR A 110 4.32 10.51 -0.51
C TYR A 110 3.59 9.44 0.32
N THR A 111 2.45 9.78 0.88
CA THR A 111 1.64 8.88 1.72
C THR A 111 0.54 8.13 0.96
N LEU A 112 0.63 8.07 -0.38
CA LEU A 112 -0.37 7.41 -1.22
C LEU A 112 -0.07 5.92 -1.33
N CYS A 113 -0.65 5.12 -0.45
CA CYS A 113 -0.64 3.64 -0.54
C CYS A 113 -1.96 3.11 -1.10
N ASP A 114 -2.09 1.79 -1.21
CA ASP A 114 -3.29 1.14 -1.77
C ASP A 114 -4.56 1.50 -1.00
N GLU A 115 -4.48 1.46 0.32
CA GLU A 115 -5.60 1.70 1.22
C GLU A 115 -5.99 3.19 1.19
N THR A 116 -5.00 4.08 1.32
CA THR A 116 -5.23 5.52 1.23
C THR A 116 -5.83 5.90 -0.13
N PHE A 117 -5.31 5.35 -1.24
CA PHE A 117 -5.87 5.56 -2.57
C PHE A 117 -7.32 5.09 -2.67
N SER A 118 -7.64 3.93 -2.12
CA SER A 118 -9.01 3.39 -2.10
C SER A 118 -10.00 4.35 -1.47
N VAL A 119 -9.63 4.98 -0.36
CA VAL A 119 -10.49 5.96 0.33
C VAL A 119 -10.51 7.30 -0.41
N VAL A 120 -9.35 7.91 -0.66
CA VAL A 120 -9.32 9.27 -1.24
C VAL A 120 -9.83 9.34 -2.67
N SER A 121 -9.84 8.24 -3.42
CA SER A 121 -10.42 8.19 -4.75
C SER A 121 -11.95 8.25 -4.75
N THR A 122 -12.59 7.78 -3.68
CA THR A 122 -14.05 7.60 -3.59
C THR A 122 -14.75 8.58 -2.67
N VAL A 123 -14.04 9.11 -1.67
CA VAL A 123 -14.62 10.00 -0.65
C VAL A 123 -14.39 11.46 -1.01
N GLU A 124 -15.44 12.28 -0.84
CA GLU A 124 -15.39 13.72 -0.99
C GLU A 124 -15.48 14.41 0.39
N PRO A 125 -14.81 15.57 0.57
CA PRO A 125 -14.89 16.31 1.83
C PRO A 125 -16.32 16.78 2.09
N PRO A 126 -16.80 16.73 3.36
CA PRO A 126 -18.09 17.31 3.72
C PRO A 126 -18.13 18.81 3.47
N GLU A 127 -19.36 19.35 3.33
CA GLU A 127 -19.57 20.79 3.16
C GLU A 127 -18.90 21.59 4.29
N GLY A 128 -18.19 22.64 3.92
CA GLY A 128 -17.50 23.51 4.87
C GLY A 128 -16.16 22.99 5.38
N VAL A 129 -15.67 21.84 4.92
CA VAL A 129 -14.35 21.30 5.26
C VAL A 129 -13.36 21.58 4.12
N ASP A 130 -12.17 22.10 4.46
CA ASP A 130 -11.09 22.32 3.48
C ASP A 130 -10.62 21.01 2.87
N THR A 131 -10.72 20.90 1.56
CA THR A 131 -10.39 19.68 0.79
C THR A 131 -8.97 19.18 1.05
N GLY A 132 -7.99 20.08 1.04
CA GLY A 132 -6.60 19.71 1.25
C GLY A 132 -6.32 19.26 2.67
N LYS A 133 -6.95 19.87 3.68
CA LYS A 133 -6.84 19.42 5.08
C LYS A 133 -7.52 18.08 5.29
N PHE A 134 -8.66 17.85 4.63
CA PHE A 134 -9.40 16.60 4.73
C PHE A 134 -8.57 15.41 4.20
N TYR A 135 -8.10 15.49 2.95
CA TYR A 135 -7.28 14.42 2.37
C TYR A 135 -5.95 14.24 3.11
N LEU A 136 -5.30 15.34 3.51
CA LEU A 136 -4.09 15.24 4.30
C LEU A 136 -4.33 14.61 5.67
N SER A 137 -5.48 14.83 6.28
CA SER A 137 -5.85 14.16 7.54
C SER A 137 -6.01 12.66 7.36
N ILE A 138 -6.66 12.18 6.28
CA ILE A 138 -6.75 10.76 5.95
C ILE A 138 -5.34 10.17 5.82
N SER A 139 -4.52 10.77 4.96
CA SER A 139 -3.17 10.28 4.67
C SER A 139 -2.27 10.23 5.91
N LEU A 140 -2.31 11.27 6.77
CA LEU A 140 -1.51 11.32 7.99
C LEU A 140 -2.00 10.31 9.05
N LEU A 141 -3.31 10.08 9.14
CA LEU A 141 -3.86 9.02 10.01
C LEU A 141 -3.37 7.66 9.56
N ASP A 142 -3.53 7.32 8.29
CA ASP A 142 -3.09 6.03 7.74
C ASP A 142 -1.58 5.82 7.92
N TRP A 143 -0.78 6.83 7.62
CA TRP A 143 0.66 6.82 7.83
C TRP A 143 1.03 6.58 9.29
N SER A 144 0.37 7.29 10.22
CA SER A 144 0.61 7.11 11.66
C SER A 144 0.20 5.73 12.16
N TYR A 145 -0.92 5.18 11.67
CA TYR A 145 -1.38 3.84 12.04
C TYR A 145 -0.36 2.77 11.65
N TRP A 146 0.19 2.86 10.45
CA TRP A 146 1.19 1.91 9.97
C TRP A 146 2.47 1.96 10.78
N ILE A 147 2.98 3.15 11.09
CA ILE A 147 4.18 3.32 11.92
C ILE A 147 3.95 2.75 13.31
N MET A 148 2.84 3.13 13.95
CA MET A 148 2.53 2.69 15.32
C MET A 148 2.32 1.19 15.39
N ALA A 149 1.63 0.60 14.42
CA ALA A 149 1.41 -0.83 14.34
C ALA A 149 2.73 -1.60 14.13
N SER A 150 3.61 -1.10 13.26
CA SER A 150 4.94 -1.69 13.02
C SER A 150 5.82 -1.64 14.28
N MET A 151 5.82 -0.53 15.00
CA MET A 151 6.54 -0.41 16.27
C MET A 151 5.97 -1.34 17.33
N LEU A 152 4.65 -1.39 17.44
CA LEU A 152 3.96 -2.29 18.38
C LEU A 152 4.33 -3.76 18.09
N GLY A 153 4.32 -4.16 16.82
CA GLY A 153 4.75 -5.49 16.39
C GLY A 153 6.19 -5.80 16.76
N GLY A 154 7.10 -4.85 16.57
CA GLY A 154 8.50 -4.99 16.99
C GLY A 154 8.65 -5.20 18.49
N VAL A 155 7.87 -4.49 19.32
CA VAL A 155 7.83 -4.69 20.78
C VAL A 155 7.26 -6.08 21.12
N LEU A 156 6.11 -6.44 20.55
CA LEU A 156 5.45 -7.73 20.78
C LEU A 156 6.35 -8.91 20.39
N GLY A 157 7.03 -8.84 19.27
CA GLY A 157 7.96 -9.86 18.80
C GLY A 157 9.20 -10.03 19.70
N GLY A 158 9.56 -8.97 20.44
CA GLY A 158 10.66 -9.05 21.43
C GLY A 158 10.26 -9.59 22.80
N VAL A 159 8.98 -9.48 23.17
CA VAL A 159 8.47 -9.88 24.50
C VAL A 159 7.84 -11.26 24.48
N LEU A 160 7.16 -11.61 23.38
CA LEU A 160 6.44 -12.87 23.27
C LEU A 160 7.29 -13.89 22.52
N PRO A 161 7.45 -15.12 23.03
CA PRO A 161 8.13 -16.19 22.31
C PRO A 161 7.20 -16.73 21.21
N PHE A 162 7.01 -15.93 20.15
CA PHE A 162 6.26 -16.39 19.00
C PHE A 162 7.11 -17.29 18.11
N ASP A 163 6.56 -18.43 17.76
CA ASP A 163 7.03 -19.17 16.59
C ASP A 163 6.61 -18.39 15.35
N ILE A 164 7.59 -17.81 14.67
CA ILE A 164 7.39 -17.06 13.42
C ILE A 164 7.28 -17.97 12.21
N SER A 165 7.37 -19.29 12.38
CA SER A 165 7.15 -20.25 11.31
C SER A 165 5.75 -20.05 10.73
N GLY A 166 5.69 -19.76 9.44
CA GLY A 166 4.44 -19.44 8.72
C GLY A 166 4.07 -17.95 8.66
N MET A 167 4.77 -17.05 9.36
CA MET A 167 4.54 -15.60 9.17
C MET A 167 4.98 -15.11 7.79
N ASP A 168 5.90 -15.81 7.12
CA ASP A 168 6.26 -15.58 5.72
C ASP A 168 5.05 -15.67 4.79
N PHE A 169 4.03 -16.44 5.19
CA PHE A 169 2.77 -16.53 4.45
C PHE A 169 1.89 -15.28 4.57
N ALA A 170 2.14 -14.40 5.55
CA ALA A 170 1.30 -13.23 5.80
C ALA A 170 1.22 -12.29 4.57
N LEU A 171 2.35 -12.09 3.87
CA LEU A 171 2.39 -11.32 2.64
C LEU A 171 1.57 -11.97 1.53
N THR A 172 1.72 -13.27 1.34
CA THR A 172 0.95 -14.04 0.35
C THR A 172 -0.55 -13.97 0.68
N ALA A 173 -0.93 -14.17 1.94
CA ALA A 173 -2.31 -14.06 2.39
C ALA A 173 -2.87 -12.66 2.15
N LEU A 174 -2.10 -11.60 2.43
CA LEU A 174 -2.49 -10.22 2.14
C LEU A 174 -2.83 -10.04 0.66
N PHE A 175 -1.94 -10.44 -0.24
CA PHE A 175 -2.17 -10.28 -1.67
C PHE A 175 -3.35 -11.11 -2.17
N VAL A 176 -3.54 -12.33 -1.65
CA VAL A 176 -4.70 -13.16 -1.97
C VAL A 176 -5.99 -12.48 -1.53
N VAL A 177 -6.06 -11.95 -0.31
CA VAL A 177 -7.24 -11.23 0.20
C VAL A 177 -7.54 -9.99 -0.64
N LEU A 178 -6.53 -9.15 -0.92
CA LEU A 178 -6.69 -7.95 -1.75
C LEU A 178 -7.17 -8.31 -3.17
N PHE A 179 -6.64 -9.37 -3.75
CA PHE A 179 -7.05 -9.86 -5.06
C PHE A 179 -8.50 -10.36 -5.05
N LEU A 180 -8.88 -11.16 -4.07
CA LEU A 180 -10.25 -11.66 -3.91
C LEU A 180 -11.26 -10.53 -3.69
N GLU A 181 -10.88 -9.51 -2.92
CA GLU A 181 -11.72 -8.33 -2.68
C GLU A 181 -11.96 -7.55 -3.98
N GLN A 182 -10.93 -7.39 -4.80
CA GLN A 182 -11.09 -6.78 -6.12
C GLN A 182 -11.98 -7.61 -7.06
N LEU A 183 -11.89 -8.94 -7.02
CA LEU A 183 -12.73 -9.84 -7.83
C LEU A 183 -14.22 -9.81 -7.42
N ARG A 184 -14.57 -9.35 -6.22
CA ARG A 184 -15.96 -9.13 -5.81
C ARG A 184 -16.66 -8.10 -6.70
N GLN A 185 -15.94 -7.12 -7.22
CA GLN A 185 -16.48 -6.14 -8.16
C GLN A 185 -16.56 -6.75 -9.55
N LYS A 186 -17.79 -6.88 -10.09
CA LYS A 186 -18.03 -7.54 -11.40
C LYS A 186 -17.17 -6.96 -12.53
N GLN A 187 -16.97 -5.64 -12.54
CA GLN A 187 -16.17 -4.93 -13.54
C GLN A 187 -14.67 -5.31 -13.51
N ARG A 188 -14.16 -5.80 -12.38
CA ARG A 188 -12.74 -6.17 -12.21
C ARG A 188 -12.46 -7.65 -12.42
N ARG A 189 -13.47 -8.47 -12.65
CA ARG A 189 -13.29 -9.92 -12.84
C ARG A 189 -12.55 -10.27 -14.11
N LEU A 190 -12.89 -9.60 -15.22
CA LEU A 190 -12.19 -9.84 -16.50
C LEU A 190 -10.72 -9.38 -16.47
N PRO A 191 -10.39 -8.16 -16.01
CA PRO A 191 -8.99 -7.78 -15.76
C PRO A 191 -8.24 -8.74 -14.83
N GLY A 192 -8.89 -9.21 -13.75
CA GLY A 192 -8.32 -10.18 -12.83
C GLY A 192 -8.02 -11.53 -13.48
N ALA A 193 -8.93 -12.05 -14.30
CA ALA A 193 -8.73 -13.29 -15.06
C ALA A 193 -7.57 -13.16 -16.08
N ILE A 194 -7.50 -12.03 -16.78
CA ILE A 194 -6.37 -11.71 -17.68
C ILE A 194 -5.05 -11.69 -16.89
N GLY A 195 -5.05 -11.08 -15.71
CA GLY A 195 -3.88 -11.05 -14.84
C GLY A 195 -3.38 -12.44 -14.47
N ILE A 196 -4.27 -13.33 -14.05
CA ILE A 196 -3.93 -14.74 -13.75
C ILE A 196 -3.36 -15.44 -14.99
N ALA A 197 -4.05 -15.33 -16.14
CA ALA A 197 -3.61 -15.96 -17.37
C ALA A 197 -2.19 -15.50 -17.79
N CYS A 198 -1.94 -14.19 -17.75
CA CYS A 198 -0.63 -13.63 -18.06
C CYS A 198 0.45 -14.10 -17.06
N ALA A 199 0.13 -14.18 -15.77
CA ALA A 199 1.07 -14.67 -14.76
C ALA A 199 1.41 -16.16 -14.98
N VAL A 200 0.42 -17.01 -15.31
CA VAL A 200 0.63 -18.42 -15.63
C VAL A 200 1.50 -18.58 -16.88
N VAL A 201 1.24 -17.80 -17.93
CA VAL A 201 2.06 -17.81 -19.16
C VAL A 201 3.48 -17.38 -18.86
N ALA A 202 3.67 -16.28 -18.11
CA ALA A 202 5.00 -15.80 -17.73
C ALA A 202 5.76 -16.84 -16.89
N LEU A 203 5.07 -17.53 -15.97
CA LEU A 203 5.67 -18.58 -15.15
C LEU A 203 6.19 -19.75 -16.01
N GLN A 204 5.42 -20.18 -17.01
CA GLN A 204 5.81 -21.28 -17.90
C GLN A 204 6.96 -20.92 -18.85
N VAL A 205 7.02 -19.66 -19.29
CA VAL A 205 8.02 -19.19 -20.27
C VAL A 205 9.32 -18.74 -19.61
N CYS A 206 9.23 -18.01 -18.50
CA CYS A 206 10.38 -17.34 -17.87
C CYS A 206 10.84 -18.02 -16.57
N GLY A 207 10.08 -18.99 -16.06
CA GLY A 207 10.36 -19.66 -14.80
C GLY A 207 10.03 -18.80 -13.56
N PRO A 208 10.16 -19.40 -12.35
CA PRO A 208 9.78 -18.71 -11.10
C PRO A 208 10.70 -17.53 -10.76
N ASP A 209 11.98 -17.60 -11.07
CA ASP A 209 12.97 -16.59 -10.70
C ASP A 209 12.80 -15.27 -11.46
N ASN A 210 12.24 -15.33 -12.68
CA ASN A 210 12.02 -14.17 -13.54
C ASN A 210 10.54 -13.88 -13.79
N LEU A 211 9.65 -14.30 -12.92
CA LEU A 211 8.20 -14.23 -13.13
C LEU A 211 7.68 -12.79 -13.15
N VAL A 212 8.16 -11.93 -12.28
CA VAL A 212 7.49 -10.66 -11.92
C VAL A 212 7.48 -9.67 -13.09
N ILE A 213 8.63 -9.35 -13.66
CA ILE A 213 8.73 -8.34 -14.73
C ILE A 213 7.99 -8.78 -16.01
N PRO A 214 8.19 -10.01 -16.55
CA PRO A 214 7.44 -10.45 -17.74
C PRO A 214 5.93 -10.50 -17.51
N SER A 215 5.47 -10.96 -16.34
CA SER A 215 4.03 -10.97 -16.06
C SER A 215 3.44 -9.56 -16.02
N MET A 216 4.12 -8.59 -15.40
CA MET A 216 3.68 -7.19 -15.39
C MET A 216 3.61 -6.60 -16.79
N VAL A 217 4.60 -6.84 -17.64
CA VAL A 217 4.62 -6.37 -19.04
C VAL A 217 3.47 -6.99 -19.83
N LEU A 218 3.25 -8.31 -19.69
CA LEU A 218 2.15 -9.02 -20.36
C LEU A 218 0.78 -8.50 -19.90
N ILE A 219 0.58 -8.33 -18.61
CA ILE A 219 -0.66 -7.78 -18.04
C ILE A 219 -0.91 -6.38 -18.58
N PHE A 220 0.09 -5.51 -18.52
CA PHE A 220 -0.03 -4.13 -18.99
C PHE A 220 -0.36 -4.07 -20.49
N ALA A 221 0.36 -4.83 -21.31
CA ALA A 221 0.10 -4.90 -22.76
C ALA A 221 -1.30 -5.44 -23.06
N SER A 222 -1.71 -6.53 -22.39
CA SER A 222 -3.04 -7.14 -22.59
C SER A 222 -4.18 -6.19 -22.21
N LEU A 223 -4.04 -5.46 -21.10
CA LEU A 223 -5.03 -4.48 -20.65
C LEU A 223 -5.08 -3.24 -21.54
N LEU A 224 -3.94 -2.79 -22.09
CA LEU A 224 -3.91 -1.69 -23.06
C LEU A 224 -4.62 -2.05 -24.36
N ILE A 225 -4.36 -3.25 -24.89
CA ILE A 225 -4.99 -3.75 -26.12
C ILE A 225 -6.50 -3.91 -25.91
N GLY A 226 -6.89 -4.50 -24.77
CA GLY A 226 -8.30 -4.74 -24.39
C GLY A 226 -9.04 -3.50 -23.87
N ARG A 227 -8.41 -2.33 -23.77
CA ARG A 227 -8.98 -1.13 -23.14
C ARG A 227 -10.36 -0.74 -23.64
N LYS A 228 -10.63 -0.88 -24.95
CA LYS A 228 -11.91 -0.50 -25.54
C LYS A 228 -13.07 -1.38 -25.05
N GLU A 229 -12.81 -2.66 -24.78
CA GLU A 229 -13.82 -3.63 -24.31
C GLU A 229 -13.93 -3.66 -22.79
N LEU A 230 -12.88 -3.28 -22.10
CA LEU A 230 -12.81 -3.27 -20.64
C LEU A 230 -13.39 -2.00 -19.99
N CYS A 231 -13.48 -0.90 -20.76
CA CYS A 231 -14.04 0.38 -20.31
C CYS A 231 -15.46 0.67 -20.87
N ALA A 232 -16.04 -0.26 -21.62
CA ALA A 232 -17.44 -0.22 -22.05
C ALA A 232 -18.32 -0.93 -21.02
#